data_d9c360057b359b09967aca4dfb54fe99
#
_entry.id   d9c360057b359b09967aca4dfb54fe99
#
_cell.length_a   1.000
_cell.length_b   1.000
_cell.length_c   1.000
_cell.angle_alpha   90.00
_cell.angle_beta   90.00
_cell.angle_gamma   90.00
#
_symmetry.space_group_name_H-M   'P 1'
#
loop_
_entity.id
_entity.type
_entity.pdbx_description
1 polymer ?
#
loop_
_entity_poly.entity_id
_entity_poly.type
_entity_poly.pdbx_seq_one_letter_code
_entity_poly.pdbx_strand_id
1 'polypeptide(L)'
;MRFTAKAASQGLRFAAAAGSALVLAITSFAVESQTAGDPTPYADVHPYFEEPLPQLIKRVPELKHLQPVQSQADLTAILQKTGERVDDFFRHITDLTAREDISLGRLMQERPSSRPELSGERVRDSYLILRHSSKNRSDIIEYRTDAKGDNFDQTVVKRGFIVTSGFALSCNYFSTGFQPESAFRYLGDEQIGSQNTYVVGFAQQPGKATLSVRMQGRSGTPVQMLVQGVAWIDQRNFQIVRLRTDLLAPRWDVGLNQQTTEVTFGKVQLADVPAPLWLPSSVKVHVEFTTHNGNVDEFYELSYRNEHRYSDYQRYRVATKVIP
;
A
#
# COMPACT_ATOMS: atom_id res chain seq x y z
N MET A 1 16.37 -34.45 13.45
CA MET A 1 16.47 -34.05 12.03
C MET A 1 16.54 -32.53 11.96
N ARG A 2 17.69 -32.01 11.60
CA ARG A 2 17.94 -30.56 11.50
C ARG A 2 17.51 -30.10 10.11
N PHE A 3 16.49 -29.29 9.99
CA PHE A 3 16.18 -28.55 8.76
C PHE A 3 16.99 -27.25 8.75
N THR A 4 18.07 -27.27 8.02
CA THR A 4 18.79 -26.06 7.63
C THR A 4 18.03 -25.41 6.48
N ALA A 5 17.45 -24.22 6.72
CA ALA A 5 16.93 -23.39 5.67
C ALA A 5 18.10 -22.84 4.85
N LYS A 6 18.34 -23.46 3.70
CA LYS A 6 19.30 -22.99 2.70
C LYS A 6 18.60 -21.91 1.89
N ALA A 7 18.98 -20.65 2.12
CA ALA A 7 18.61 -19.56 1.26
C ALA A 7 19.20 -19.82 -0.13
N ALA A 8 18.37 -20.26 -1.06
CA ALA A 8 18.75 -20.44 -2.44
C ALA A 8 18.72 -19.09 -3.15
N SER A 9 19.88 -18.48 -3.30
CA SER A 9 20.13 -17.45 -4.30
C SER A 9 20.12 -18.11 -5.68
N GLN A 10 18.97 -18.35 -6.27
CA GLN A 10 18.87 -18.71 -7.68
C GLN A 10 18.67 -17.44 -8.50
N GLY A 11 19.74 -17.03 -9.18
CA GLY A 11 19.68 -16.04 -10.23
C GLY A 11 18.74 -16.51 -11.34
N LEU A 12 17.57 -15.90 -11.43
CA LEU A 12 16.63 -16.13 -12.51
C LEU A 12 17.14 -15.41 -13.75
N ARG A 13 17.71 -16.16 -14.67
CA ARG A 13 17.94 -15.69 -16.06
C ARG A 13 16.59 -15.75 -16.77
N PHE A 14 15.96 -14.61 -16.96
CA PHE A 14 14.76 -14.49 -17.82
C PHE A 14 15.18 -14.33 -19.27
N ALA A 15 14.73 -15.29 -20.09
CA ALA A 15 14.69 -15.11 -21.54
C ALA A 15 13.65 -14.03 -21.89
N ALA A 16 14.02 -13.15 -22.81
CA ALA A 16 13.19 -12.06 -23.27
C ALA A 16 11.90 -12.59 -23.92
N ALA A 17 10.81 -12.54 -23.19
CA ALA A 17 9.45 -12.54 -23.72
C ALA A 17 8.70 -11.45 -22.97
N ALA A 18 8.09 -10.54 -23.71
CA ALA A 18 7.43 -9.33 -23.28
C ALA A 18 6.44 -9.57 -22.11
N GLY A 19 6.82 -9.15 -20.94
CA GLY A 19 6.02 -9.30 -19.73
C GLY A 19 6.86 -9.08 -18.49
N SER A 20 7.30 -7.83 -18.24
CA SER A 20 8.01 -7.52 -16.99
C SER A 20 7.04 -7.66 -15.82
N ALA A 21 7.22 -8.71 -15.04
CA ALA A 21 6.49 -8.92 -13.80
C ALA A 21 6.92 -7.88 -12.75
N LEU A 22 5.96 -7.17 -12.20
CA LEU A 22 6.16 -6.11 -11.22
C LEU A 22 5.44 -6.45 -9.93
N VAL A 23 6.18 -6.55 -8.85
CA VAL A 23 5.64 -6.69 -7.49
C VAL A 23 5.83 -5.36 -6.78
N LEU A 24 4.72 -4.77 -6.35
CA LEU A 24 4.70 -3.59 -5.50
C LEU A 24 4.41 -4.02 -4.06
N ALA A 25 5.37 -3.81 -3.17
CA ALA A 25 5.21 -4.11 -1.76
C ALA A 25 5.42 -2.85 -0.92
N ILE A 26 4.49 -2.58 -0.02
CA ILE A 26 4.73 -1.65 1.08
C ILE A 26 5.44 -2.46 2.16
N THR A 27 6.72 -2.20 2.36
CA THR A 27 7.49 -2.90 3.38
C THR A 27 7.98 -1.89 4.40
N SER A 28 7.59 -2.09 5.65
CA SER A 28 8.25 -1.42 6.78
C SER A 28 9.57 -2.12 7.03
N PHE A 29 10.67 -1.52 6.59
CA PHE A 29 11.99 -2.01 6.95
C PHE A 29 12.58 -1.19 8.07
N ALA A 30 13.31 -1.87 8.95
CA ALA A 30 14.24 -1.23 9.83
C ALA A 30 15.29 -0.49 9.05
N VAL A 31 15.64 0.60 9.61
CA VAL A 31 16.72 1.47 9.22
C VAL A 31 18.04 0.68 9.23
N GLU A 32 18.38 0.02 8.13
CA GLU A 32 19.75 0.13 7.65
C GLU A 32 19.87 1.54 7.11
N SER A 33 20.93 2.24 7.48
CA SER A 33 21.23 3.59 6.99
C SER A 33 21.26 3.59 5.46
N GLN A 34 20.08 3.63 4.85
CA GLN A 34 19.96 3.80 3.43
C GLN A 34 20.11 5.29 3.19
N THR A 35 21.11 5.65 2.43
CA THR A 35 21.21 6.96 1.80
C THR A 35 19.82 7.37 1.34
N ALA A 36 19.36 8.52 1.82
CA ALA A 36 18.11 9.12 1.39
C ALA A 36 17.99 8.94 -0.13
N GLY A 37 16.89 8.33 -0.59
CA GLY A 37 16.71 8.03 -2.00
C GLY A 37 16.95 9.27 -2.83
N ASP A 38 17.46 9.11 -4.06
CA ASP A 38 17.80 10.21 -4.95
C ASP A 38 16.69 11.28 -4.92
N PRO A 39 16.95 12.49 -4.41
CA PRO A 39 15.95 13.54 -4.32
C PRO A 39 15.57 14.14 -5.67
N THR A 40 16.33 13.83 -6.73
CA THR A 40 16.17 14.41 -8.07
C THR A 40 14.77 14.25 -8.65
N PRO A 41 14.06 13.12 -8.51
CA PRO A 41 12.69 12.98 -9.02
C PRO A 41 11.67 13.87 -8.31
N TYR A 42 12.03 14.43 -7.15
CA TYR A 42 11.09 15.15 -6.27
C TYR A 42 11.47 16.61 -6.04
N ALA A 43 12.47 17.15 -6.76
CA ALA A 43 13.04 18.49 -6.51
C ALA A 43 11.98 19.62 -6.62
N ASP A 44 11.05 19.50 -7.57
CA ASP A 44 10.04 20.53 -7.88
C ASP A 44 8.61 20.06 -7.57
N VAL A 45 8.46 19.05 -6.72
CA VAL A 45 7.15 18.48 -6.42
C VAL A 45 6.48 19.21 -5.29
N HIS A 46 5.25 19.67 -5.55
CA HIS A 46 4.36 20.22 -4.54
C HIS A 46 3.25 19.20 -4.22
N PRO A 47 2.95 18.98 -2.93
CA PRO A 47 1.84 18.13 -2.53
C PRO A 47 0.50 18.64 -3.08
N TYR A 48 -0.33 17.75 -3.62
CA TYR A 48 -1.60 18.15 -4.22
C TYR A 48 -2.60 18.75 -3.20
N PHE A 49 -2.44 18.47 -1.90
CA PHE A 49 -3.29 19.07 -0.88
C PHE A 49 -3.03 20.60 -0.70
N GLU A 50 -1.94 21.13 -1.29
CA GLU A 50 -1.68 22.57 -1.35
C GLU A 50 -2.45 23.24 -2.50
N GLU A 51 -2.95 22.45 -3.45
CA GLU A 51 -3.77 22.96 -4.56
C GLU A 51 -5.10 23.56 -4.07
N PRO A 52 -5.67 24.50 -4.82
CA PRO A 52 -7.03 24.99 -4.57
C PRO A 52 -8.03 23.82 -4.58
N LEU A 53 -9.02 23.87 -3.67
CA LEU A 53 -9.99 22.80 -3.47
C LEU A 53 -10.64 22.24 -4.74
N PRO A 54 -11.04 23.05 -5.77
CA PRO A 54 -11.62 22.52 -6.99
C PRO A 54 -10.64 21.62 -7.79
N GLN A 55 -9.34 21.92 -7.73
CA GLN A 55 -8.31 21.10 -8.38
C GLN A 55 -8.04 19.84 -7.56
N LEU A 56 -7.95 19.97 -6.25
CA LEU A 56 -7.80 18.84 -5.34
C LEU A 56 -8.94 17.82 -5.50
N ILE A 57 -10.21 18.27 -5.59
CA ILE A 57 -11.36 17.40 -5.82
C ILE A 57 -11.28 16.67 -7.18
N LYS A 58 -10.71 17.31 -8.21
CA LYS A 58 -10.50 16.63 -9.51
C LYS A 58 -9.49 15.51 -9.40
N ARG A 59 -8.45 15.67 -8.58
CA ARG A 59 -7.43 14.61 -8.35
C ARG A 59 -7.92 13.53 -7.41
N VAL A 60 -8.70 13.92 -6.40
CA VAL A 60 -9.24 13.07 -5.35
C VAL A 60 -10.77 13.22 -5.34
N PRO A 61 -11.49 12.55 -6.29
CA PRO A 61 -12.95 12.69 -6.43
C PRO A 61 -13.73 12.26 -5.18
N GLU A 62 -13.10 11.49 -4.32
CA GLU A 62 -13.64 11.06 -3.03
C GLU A 62 -13.94 12.25 -2.11
N LEU A 63 -13.27 13.39 -2.30
CA LEU A 63 -13.47 14.63 -1.52
C LEU A 63 -14.69 15.48 -1.96
N LYS A 64 -15.54 14.96 -2.84
CA LYS A 64 -16.70 15.71 -3.38
C LYS A 64 -17.69 16.20 -2.31
N HIS A 65 -17.71 15.56 -1.15
CA HIS A 65 -18.59 15.91 -0.03
C HIS A 65 -17.84 16.58 1.14
N LEU A 66 -16.56 16.92 0.93
CA LEU A 66 -15.75 17.60 1.92
C LEU A 66 -16.38 18.94 2.34
N GLN A 67 -16.49 19.16 3.64
CA GLN A 67 -16.80 20.43 4.25
C GLN A 67 -15.48 21.13 4.63
N PRO A 68 -14.97 22.05 3.81
CA PRO A 68 -13.60 22.54 3.97
C PRO A 68 -13.47 23.46 5.18
N VAL A 69 -12.30 23.42 5.82
CA VAL A 69 -11.92 24.31 6.90
C VAL A 69 -10.72 25.17 6.52
N GLN A 70 -10.63 26.37 7.09
CA GLN A 70 -9.47 27.26 6.91
C GLN A 70 -8.49 27.13 8.10
N SER A 71 -9.00 26.87 9.30
CA SER A 71 -8.19 26.77 10.49
C SER A 71 -7.42 25.45 10.54
N GLN A 72 -6.14 25.50 10.91
CA GLN A 72 -5.31 24.36 11.18
C GLN A 72 -5.12 24.10 12.69
N ALA A 73 -5.88 24.79 13.54
CA ALA A 73 -5.69 24.73 15.00
C ALA A 73 -5.85 23.31 15.57
N ASP A 74 -6.74 22.50 15.00
CA ASP A 74 -7.02 21.14 15.45
C ASP A 74 -6.05 20.09 14.91
N LEU A 75 -5.27 20.42 13.88
CA LEU A 75 -4.41 19.46 13.19
C LEU A 75 -3.46 18.73 14.14
N THR A 76 -2.78 19.44 15.02
CA THR A 76 -1.82 18.85 15.96
C THR A 76 -2.50 17.84 16.87
N ALA A 77 -3.68 18.16 17.40
CA ALA A 77 -4.42 17.25 18.28
C ALA A 77 -4.96 16.03 17.50
N ILE A 78 -5.43 16.22 16.26
CA ILE A 78 -5.87 15.14 15.39
C ILE A 78 -4.70 14.18 15.11
N LEU A 79 -3.54 14.71 14.72
CA LEU A 79 -2.36 13.90 14.41
C LEU A 79 -1.85 13.13 15.62
N GLN A 80 -1.75 13.80 16.79
CA GLN A 80 -1.30 13.16 18.01
C GLN A 80 -2.18 11.96 18.36
N LYS A 81 -3.51 12.16 18.44
CA LYS A 81 -4.43 11.10 18.81
C LYS A 81 -4.50 9.97 17.79
N THR A 82 -4.44 10.32 16.49
CA THR A 82 -4.39 9.33 15.42
C THR A 82 -3.09 8.52 15.49
N GLY A 83 -1.95 9.17 15.71
CA GLY A 83 -0.67 8.51 15.88
C GLY A 83 -0.66 7.52 17.04
N GLU A 84 -1.21 7.91 18.20
CA GLU A 84 -1.37 7.02 19.34
C GLU A 84 -2.19 5.77 19.00
N ARG A 85 -3.27 5.90 18.19
CA ARG A 85 -4.09 4.77 17.74
C ARG A 85 -3.35 3.86 16.76
N VAL A 86 -2.59 4.44 15.84
CA VAL A 86 -1.76 3.67 14.91
C VAL A 86 -0.66 2.93 15.67
N ASP A 87 0.03 3.57 16.59
CA ASP A 87 1.05 2.93 17.41
C ASP A 87 0.47 1.81 18.30
N ASP A 88 -0.72 2.03 18.81
CA ASP A 88 -1.47 1.04 19.62
C ASP A 88 -1.83 -0.20 18.77
N PHE A 89 -2.30 0.00 17.54
CA PHE A 89 -2.53 -1.07 16.59
C PHE A 89 -1.26 -1.91 16.36
N PHE A 90 -0.11 -1.27 16.08
CA PHE A 90 1.14 -1.98 15.83
C PHE A 90 1.69 -2.69 17.08
N ARG A 91 1.38 -2.22 18.28
CA ARG A 91 1.75 -2.92 19.53
C ARG A 91 0.92 -4.17 19.75
N HIS A 92 -0.35 -4.15 19.39
CA HIS A 92 -1.31 -5.20 19.73
C HIS A 92 -1.65 -6.17 18.59
N ILE A 93 -1.24 -5.85 17.35
CA ILE A 93 -1.45 -6.77 16.24
C ILE A 93 -0.74 -8.09 16.49
N THR A 94 -1.42 -9.18 16.23
CA THR A 94 -0.91 -10.55 16.35
C THR A 94 -0.86 -11.19 14.98
N ASP A 95 -0.37 -12.42 14.90
CA ASP A 95 -0.48 -13.20 13.68
C ASP A 95 -1.94 -13.43 13.32
N LEU A 96 -2.31 -13.04 12.11
CA LEU A 96 -3.69 -13.08 11.60
C LEU A 96 -3.73 -13.78 10.25
N THR A 97 -4.86 -14.40 9.97
CA THR A 97 -5.24 -14.83 8.62
C THR A 97 -6.61 -14.29 8.29
N ALA A 98 -6.85 -14.05 6.99
CA ALA A 98 -8.15 -13.68 6.45
C ALA A 98 -8.36 -14.35 5.10
N ARG A 99 -9.60 -14.46 4.69
CA ARG A 99 -9.95 -14.76 3.30
C ARG A 99 -9.86 -13.47 2.49
N GLU A 100 -9.16 -13.53 1.36
CA GLU A 100 -9.07 -12.45 0.40
C GLU A 100 -9.67 -12.87 -0.94
N ASP A 101 -10.64 -12.12 -1.42
CA ASP A 101 -11.20 -12.24 -2.77
C ASP A 101 -10.65 -11.08 -3.61
N ILE A 102 -9.94 -11.37 -4.71
CA ILE A 102 -9.29 -10.37 -5.56
C ILE A 102 -9.89 -10.40 -6.96
N SER A 103 -10.28 -9.25 -7.48
CA SER A 103 -10.51 -9.01 -8.90
C SER A 103 -9.29 -8.33 -9.50
N LEU A 104 -8.61 -9.00 -10.41
CA LEU A 104 -7.45 -8.49 -11.12
C LEU A 104 -7.88 -8.00 -12.50
N GLY A 105 -7.51 -6.80 -12.88
CA GLY A 105 -7.77 -6.22 -14.19
C GLY A 105 -6.48 -5.70 -14.82
N ARG A 106 -6.30 -5.94 -16.12
CA ARG A 106 -5.21 -5.40 -16.93
C ARG A 106 -5.78 -4.85 -18.22
N LEU A 107 -5.42 -3.62 -18.54
CA LEU A 107 -5.65 -2.97 -19.82
C LEU A 107 -4.29 -2.73 -20.47
N MET A 108 -4.10 -3.20 -21.68
CA MET A 108 -2.91 -2.98 -22.48
C MET A 108 -3.30 -2.24 -23.77
N GLN A 109 -2.59 -1.16 -24.08
CA GLN A 109 -2.75 -0.42 -25.32
C GLN A 109 -1.38 -0.26 -25.98
N GLU A 110 -1.20 -0.89 -27.13
CA GLU A 110 0.08 -0.90 -27.85
C GLU A 110 0.38 0.42 -28.57
N ARG A 111 -0.67 1.14 -29.00
CA ARG A 111 -0.57 2.45 -29.66
C ARG A 111 -1.80 3.27 -29.30
N PRO A 112 -1.72 4.60 -29.28
CA PRO A 112 -2.90 5.44 -29.03
C PRO A 112 -4.09 5.15 -29.95
N SER A 113 -3.81 4.66 -31.18
CA SER A 113 -4.82 4.31 -32.19
C SER A 113 -5.26 2.84 -32.14
N SER A 114 -4.59 1.98 -31.36
CA SER A 114 -4.95 0.57 -31.23
C SER A 114 -6.14 0.38 -30.30
N ARG A 115 -6.91 -0.70 -30.54
CA ARG A 115 -7.97 -1.08 -29.60
C ARG A 115 -7.33 -1.62 -28.34
N PRO A 116 -7.72 -1.11 -27.15
CA PRO A 116 -7.21 -1.63 -25.89
C PRO A 116 -7.56 -3.10 -25.70
N GLU A 117 -6.59 -3.89 -25.24
CA GLU A 117 -6.82 -5.27 -24.83
C GLU A 117 -7.12 -5.32 -23.34
N LEU A 118 -8.32 -5.77 -22.99
CA LEU A 118 -8.77 -5.92 -21.60
C LEU A 118 -8.70 -7.40 -21.20
N SER A 119 -7.99 -7.69 -20.15
CA SER A 119 -7.98 -9.01 -19.50
C SER A 119 -8.28 -8.87 -18.01
N GLY A 120 -8.92 -9.90 -17.44
CA GLY A 120 -9.28 -9.88 -16.03
C GLY A 120 -9.42 -11.28 -15.46
N GLU A 121 -9.22 -11.39 -14.17
CA GLU A 121 -9.29 -12.64 -13.42
C GLU A 121 -9.86 -12.39 -12.02
N ARG A 122 -10.55 -13.40 -11.47
CA ARG A 122 -10.96 -13.42 -10.07
C ARG A 122 -10.27 -14.59 -9.38
N VAL A 123 -9.65 -14.29 -8.25
CA VAL A 123 -8.91 -15.26 -7.45
C VAL A 123 -9.29 -15.14 -5.99
N ARG A 124 -9.10 -16.24 -5.28
CA ARG A 124 -9.30 -16.30 -3.83
C ARG A 124 -8.08 -16.91 -3.21
N ASP A 125 -7.60 -16.31 -2.14
CA ASP A 125 -6.44 -16.78 -1.39
C ASP A 125 -6.60 -16.60 0.12
N SER A 126 -5.57 -17.01 0.83
CA SER A 126 -5.40 -16.73 2.25
C SER A 126 -4.42 -15.59 2.42
N TYR A 127 -4.89 -14.50 2.99
CA TYR A 127 -4.10 -13.34 3.39
C TYR A 127 -3.60 -13.52 4.82
N LEU A 128 -2.32 -13.35 5.03
CA LEU A 128 -1.68 -13.50 6.32
C LEU A 128 -0.98 -12.21 6.72
N ILE A 129 -1.12 -11.83 7.97
CA ILE A 129 -0.34 -10.78 8.62
C ILE A 129 0.46 -11.47 9.70
N LEU A 130 1.77 -11.53 9.56
CA LEU A 130 2.65 -12.23 10.47
C LEU A 130 3.56 -11.25 11.20
N ARG A 131 3.62 -11.38 12.51
CA ARG A 131 4.53 -10.63 13.35
C ARG A 131 5.80 -11.41 13.58
N HIS A 132 6.90 -10.97 12.98
CA HIS A 132 8.21 -11.54 13.20
C HIS A 132 8.94 -10.73 14.28
N SER A 133 9.18 -11.37 15.43
CA SER A 133 9.91 -10.76 16.54
C SER A 133 11.29 -11.35 16.64
N SER A 134 12.32 -10.53 16.50
CA SER A 134 13.71 -10.84 16.82
C SER A 134 14.12 -10.12 18.10
N LYS A 135 15.33 -10.44 18.64
CA LYS A 135 15.78 -9.91 19.94
C LYS A 135 15.66 -8.37 20.10
N ASN A 136 15.76 -7.61 19.00
CA ASN A 136 15.77 -6.14 19.02
C ASN A 136 14.76 -5.51 18.07
N ARG A 137 13.88 -6.30 17.41
CA ARG A 137 13.03 -5.79 16.34
C ARG A 137 11.76 -6.62 16.20
N SER A 138 10.67 -5.95 15.94
CA SER A 138 9.42 -6.58 15.57
C SER A 138 8.99 -6.05 14.20
N ASP A 139 8.97 -6.92 13.22
CA ASP A 139 8.54 -6.64 11.86
C ASP A 139 7.17 -7.25 11.61
N ILE A 140 6.35 -6.59 10.81
CA ILE A 140 5.08 -7.12 10.33
C ILE A 140 5.23 -7.40 8.85
N ILE A 141 4.90 -8.61 8.45
CA ILE A 141 4.98 -9.06 7.06
C ILE A 141 3.58 -9.45 6.62
N GLU A 142 3.17 -8.92 5.48
CA GLU A 142 1.96 -9.34 4.79
C GLU A 142 2.31 -10.36 3.70
N TYR A 143 1.53 -11.42 3.64
CA TYR A 143 1.83 -12.57 2.81
C TYR A 143 0.53 -13.20 2.29
N ARG A 144 0.59 -13.78 1.08
CA ARG A 144 -0.54 -14.49 0.48
C ARG A 144 -0.15 -15.92 0.11
N THR A 145 -1.07 -16.85 0.36
CA THR A 145 -0.91 -18.21 -0.09
C THR A 145 -2.15 -18.67 -0.84
N ASP A 146 -1.93 -19.45 -1.88
CA ASP A 146 -3.00 -20.17 -2.54
C ASP A 146 -3.51 -21.36 -1.69
N ALA A 147 -4.50 -22.09 -2.19
CA ALA A 147 -5.06 -23.25 -1.51
C ALA A 147 -4.07 -24.39 -1.27
N LYS A 148 -2.90 -24.38 -1.94
CA LYS A 148 -1.84 -25.36 -1.76
C LYS A 148 -0.76 -24.90 -0.78
N GLY A 149 -0.84 -23.64 -0.32
CA GLY A 149 0.17 -23.01 0.51
C GLY A 149 1.34 -22.41 -0.28
N ASP A 150 1.26 -22.39 -1.61
CA ASP A 150 2.26 -21.74 -2.47
C ASP A 150 2.15 -20.23 -2.43
N ASN A 151 3.26 -19.53 -2.71
CA ASN A 151 3.27 -18.08 -2.80
C ASN A 151 2.38 -17.60 -3.96
N PHE A 152 1.26 -17.01 -3.61
CA PHE A 152 0.27 -16.54 -4.55
C PHE A 152 0.76 -15.42 -5.44
N ASP A 153 1.49 -14.45 -4.88
CA ASP A 153 1.95 -13.25 -5.60
C ASP A 153 2.82 -13.64 -6.80
N GLN A 154 3.71 -14.62 -6.64
CA GLN A 154 4.53 -15.13 -7.74
C GLN A 154 3.69 -15.78 -8.84
N THR A 155 2.62 -16.47 -8.49
CA THR A 155 1.71 -17.11 -9.44
C THR A 155 0.96 -16.08 -10.28
N VAL A 156 0.47 -15.01 -9.67
CA VAL A 156 -0.25 -13.91 -10.34
C VAL A 156 0.67 -13.15 -11.28
N VAL A 157 1.88 -12.87 -10.83
CA VAL A 157 2.89 -12.18 -11.61
C VAL A 157 3.29 -12.96 -12.87
N LYS A 158 3.44 -14.29 -12.78
CA LYS A 158 3.70 -15.16 -13.96
C LYS A 158 2.58 -15.11 -15.01
N ARG A 159 1.35 -14.77 -14.61
CA ARG A 159 0.20 -14.60 -15.51
C ARG A 159 0.08 -13.19 -16.09
N GLY A 160 1.02 -12.31 -15.79
CA GLY A 160 1.10 -10.96 -16.34
C GLY A 160 0.23 -9.93 -15.62
N PHE A 161 -0.18 -10.22 -14.37
CA PHE A 161 -0.80 -9.25 -13.49
C PHE A 161 0.21 -8.70 -12.49
N ILE A 162 -0.13 -7.59 -11.85
CA ILE A 162 0.62 -7.06 -10.71
C ILE A 162 -0.13 -7.36 -9.41
N VAL A 163 0.62 -7.46 -8.34
CA VAL A 163 0.08 -7.57 -6.98
C VAL A 163 0.75 -6.54 -6.09
N THR A 164 -0.04 -5.94 -5.23
CA THR A 164 0.42 -5.02 -4.21
C THR A 164 0.14 -5.60 -2.84
N SER A 165 0.95 -5.27 -1.86
CA SER A 165 0.82 -5.70 -0.46
C SER A 165 1.13 -4.54 0.48
N GLY A 166 0.99 -4.75 1.78
CA GLY A 166 1.27 -3.74 2.79
C GLY A 166 0.07 -2.89 3.15
N PHE A 167 -1.14 -3.40 2.94
CA PHE A 167 -2.37 -2.63 3.17
C PHE A 167 -2.68 -2.42 4.65
N ALA A 168 -2.42 -3.39 5.50
CA ALA A 168 -2.57 -3.24 6.95
C ALA A 168 -1.52 -2.27 7.52
N LEU A 169 -0.36 -2.16 6.84
CA LEU A 169 0.74 -1.28 7.23
C LEU A 169 0.59 0.14 6.68
N SER A 170 -0.33 0.39 5.75
CA SER A 170 -0.47 1.67 5.07
C SER A 170 -0.80 2.84 6.01
N CYS A 171 -1.42 2.59 7.17
CA CYS A 171 -1.66 3.62 8.18
C CYS A 171 -0.38 4.12 8.89
N ASN A 172 0.78 3.46 8.69
CA ASN A 172 2.02 3.77 9.38
C ASN A 172 2.56 5.18 9.10
N TYR A 173 2.17 5.82 7.99
CA TYR A 173 2.46 7.24 7.75
C TYR A 173 1.96 8.17 8.85
N PHE A 174 0.96 7.73 9.62
CA PHE A 174 0.37 8.47 10.73
C PHE A 174 0.87 8.04 12.11
N SER A 175 1.75 7.02 12.22
CA SER A 175 2.35 6.66 13.51
C SER A 175 3.22 7.80 14.04
N THR A 176 3.34 7.92 15.36
CA THR A 176 4.08 9.03 15.97
C THR A 176 5.54 9.09 15.53
N GLY A 177 6.14 7.93 15.23
CA GLY A 177 7.53 7.83 14.77
C GLY A 177 7.73 8.31 13.33
N PHE A 178 6.72 8.17 12.45
CA PHE A 178 6.84 8.52 11.02
C PHE A 178 6.17 9.85 10.65
N GLN A 179 5.32 10.42 11.51
CA GLN A 179 4.73 11.75 11.25
C GLN A 179 5.76 12.84 10.90
N PRO A 180 6.96 12.91 11.53
CA PRO A 180 7.97 13.92 11.18
C PRO A 180 8.51 13.81 9.75
N GLU A 181 8.28 12.67 9.08
CA GLU A 181 8.71 12.42 7.71
C GLU A 181 7.75 12.97 6.66
N SER A 182 6.59 13.49 7.08
CA SER A 182 5.52 13.99 6.22
C SER A 182 5.10 15.41 6.59
N ALA A 183 4.58 16.12 5.58
CA ALA A 183 3.79 17.33 5.79
C ALA A 183 2.32 16.95 5.86
N PHE A 184 1.52 17.67 6.67
CA PHE A 184 0.11 17.42 6.87
C PHE A 184 -0.72 18.70 6.74
N ARG A 185 -1.97 18.55 6.29
CA ARG A 185 -2.95 19.63 6.25
C ARG A 185 -4.33 19.10 6.63
N TYR A 186 -5.00 19.73 7.55
CA TYR A 186 -6.41 19.48 7.83
C TYR A 186 -7.26 20.13 6.74
N LEU A 187 -7.93 19.31 5.94
CA LEU A 187 -8.71 19.77 4.79
C LEU A 187 -10.14 20.14 5.18
N GLY A 188 -10.71 19.46 6.17
CA GLY A 188 -12.08 19.67 6.63
C GLY A 188 -12.72 18.38 7.15
N ASP A 189 -14.04 18.41 7.22
CA ASP A 189 -14.84 17.28 7.70
C ASP A 189 -15.61 16.63 6.56
N GLU A 190 -15.84 15.34 6.70
CA GLU A 190 -16.69 14.58 5.78
C GLU A 190 -17.43 13.47 6.53
N GLN A 191 -18.67 13.20 6.11
CA GLN A 191 -19.44 12.08 6.64
C GLN A 191 -19.29 10.87 5.72
N ILE A 192 -18.76 9.76 6.24
CA ILE A 192 -18.70 8.46 5.55
C ILE A 192 -19.72 7.51 6.19
N GLY A 193 -20.81 7.22 5.48
CA GLY A 193 -21.93 6.47 6.07
C GLY A 193 -22.49 7.19 7.31
N SER A 194 -22.39 6.56 8.48
CA SER A 194 -22.81 7.14 9.77
C SER A 194 -21.66 7.75 10.59
N GLN A 195 -20.45 7.80 10.05
CA GLN A 195 -19.25 8.26 10.75
C GLN A 195 -18.88 9.67 10.29
N ASN A 196 -18.75 10.61 11.24
CA ASN A 196 -18.12 11.90 10.98
C ASN A 196 -16.60 11.72 11.02
N THR A 197 -15.89 12.25 10.04
CA THR A 197 -14.45 12.11 9.91
C THR A 197 -13.77 13.46 9.76
N TYR A 198 -12.59 13.57 10.37
CA TYR A 198 -11.59 14.56 9.98
C TYR A 198 -10.93 14.08 8.68
N VAL A 199 -10.76 14.99 7.73
CA VAL A 199 -10.07 14.70 6.46
C VAL A 199 -8.71 15.39 6.48
N VAL A 200 -7.64 14.59 6.45
CA VAL A 200 -6.27 15.07 6.56
C VAL A 200 -5.48 14.67 5.31
N GLY A 201 -4.98 15.67 4.58
CA GLY A 201 -4.01 15.48 3.51
C GLY A 201 -2.60 15.29 4.09
N PHE A 202 -1.80 14.45 3.46
CA PHE A 202 -0.40 14.24 3.82
C PHE A 202 0.48 14.04 2.60
N ALA A 203 1.77 14.34 2.74
CA ALA A 203 2.79 14.04 1.73
C ALA A 203 4.14 13.80 2.41
N GLN A 204 4.82 12.74 2.00
CA GLN A 204 6.17 12.48 2.47
C GLN A 204 7.13 13.55 2.00
N GLN A 205 8.07 13.92 2.87
CA GLN A 205 9.07 14.95 2.58
C GLN A 205 10.33 14.28 2.00
N PRO A 206 10.73 14.63 0.76
CA PRO A 206 11.98 14.16 0.19
C PRO A 206 13.17 14.45 1.14
N GLY A 207 14.07 13.50 1.29
CA GLY A 207 15.22 13.60 2.19
C GLY A 207 14.94 13.35 3.69
N LYS A 208 13.67 13.22 4.10
CA LYS A 208 13.31 12.83 5.47
C LYS A 208 12.64 11.47 5.54
N ALA A 209 11.92 11.09 4.49
CA ALA A 209 11.13 9.86 4.46
C ALA A 209 12.02 8.61 4.46
N THR A 210 11.84 7.77 5.46
CA THR A 210 12.44 6.44 5.58
C THR A 210 11.44 5.34 5.26
N LEU A 211 10.16 5.59 5.54
CA LEU A 211 9.06 4.73 5.12
C LEU A 211 8.76 4.98 3.64
N SER A 212 8.76 3.94 2.82
CA SER A 212 8.55 4.12 1.38
C SER A 212 7.89 2.90 0.75
N VAL A 213 7.20 3.13 -0.37
CA VAL A 213 6.79 2.06 -1.27
C VAL A 213 7.99 1.64 -2.10
N ARG A 214 8.15 0.34 -2.29
CA ARG A 214 9.25 -0.21 -3.09
C ARG A 214 8.72 -0.95 -4.29
N MET A 215 9.36 -0.73 -5.41
CA MET A 215 9.14 -1.46 -6.65
C MET A 215 10.44 -2.15 -7.04
N GLN A 216 10.36 -3.43 -7.41
CA GLN A 216 11.52 -4.11 -7.94
C GLN A 216 11.72 -3.69 -9.40
N GLY A 217 12.74 -2.87 -9.64
CA GLY A 217 13.09 -2.41 -10.98
C GLY A 217 13.64 -3.52 -11.90
N ARG A 218 13.74 -3.24 -13.19
CA ARG A 218 14.30 -4.17 -14.20
C ARG A 218 15.73 -4.63 -13.87
N SER A 219 16.51 -3.80 -13.20
CA SER A 219 17.87 -4.10 -12.75
C SER A 219 17.94 -5.02 -11.54
N GLY A 220 16.80 -5.39 -10.95
CA GLY A 220 16.74 -6.09 -9.66
C GLY A 220 17.00 -5.19 -8.46
N THR A 221 17.34 -3.91 -8.66
CA THR A 221 17.51 -2.94 -7.59
C THR A 221 16.14 -2.38 -7.20
N PRO A 222 15.75 -2.41 -5.91
CA PRO A 222 14.51 -1.81 -5.47
C PRO A 222 14.52 -0.29 -5.69
N VAL A 223 13.45 0.21 -6.31
CA VAL A 223 13.21 1.63 -6.49
C VAL A 223 12.32 2.12 -5.36
N GLN A 224 12.80 3.12 -4.63
CA GLN A 224 12.04 3.76 -3.56
C GLN A 224 11.11 4.81 -4.15
N MET A 225 9.86 4.82 -3.70
CA MET A 225 8.85 5.77 -4.13
C MET A 225 8.24 6.46 -2.93
N LEU A 226 8.14 7.77 -3.00
CA LEU A 226 7.45 8.58 -2.01
C LEU A 226 5.98 8.73 -2.39
N VAL A 227 5.15 8.87 -1.37
CA VAL A 227 3.71 8.98 -1.53
C VAL A 227 3.15 10.25 -0.90
N GLN A 228 2.00 10.64 -1.39
CA GLN A 228 1.09 11.61 -0.80
C GLN A 228 -0.29 10.97 -0.68
N GLY A 229 -1.20 11.59 0.04
CA GLY A 229 -2.51 10.98 0.21
C GLY A 229 -3.49 11.78 1.04
N VAL A 230 -4.62 11.15 1.31
CA VAL A 230 -5.68 11.66 2.15
C VAL A 230 -6.14 10.56 3.10
N ALA A 231 -6.27 10.89 4.38
CA ALA A 231 -6.83 10.03 5.40
C ALA A 231 -8.17 10.58 5.91
N TRP A 232 -9.15 9.70 6.06
CA TRP A 232 -10.40 9.95 6.77
C TRP A 232 -10.31 9.30 8.14
N ILE A 233 -10.39 10.13 9.18
CA ILE A 233 -10.14 9.78 10.58
C ILE A 233 -11.42 9.95 11.36
N ASP A 234 -11.96 8.88 11.94
CA ASP A 234 -13.18 8.93 12.76
C ASP A 234 -13.03 9.91 13.93
N GLN A 235 -13.96 10.86 14.05
CA GLN A 235 -13.91 11.92 15.06
C GLN A 235 -14.08 11.44 16.51
N ARG A 236 -14.65 10.24 16.71
CA ARG A 236 -14.93 9.70 18.05
C ARG A 236 -13.75 8.95 18.65
N ASN A 237 -13.02 8.20 17.80
CA ASN A 237 -11.99 7.29 18.28
C ASN A 237 -10.62 7.49 17.63
N PHE A 238 -10.51 8.42 16.68
CA PHE A 238 -9.28 8.75 15.95
C PHE A 238 -8.67 7.59 15.15
N GLN A 239 -9.48 6.61 14.78
CA GLN A 239 -9.07 5.53 13.88
C GLN A 239 -9.16 6.01 12.42
N ILE A 240 -8.17 5.64 11.63
CA ILE A 240 -8.23 5.83 10.18
C ILE A 240 -9.24 4.83 9.62
N VAL A 241 -10.33 5.33 9.05
CA VAL A 241 -11.39 4.49 8.47
C VAL A 241 -11.23 4.32 6.96
N ARG A 242 -10.53 5.26 6.32
CA ARG A 242 -10.18 5.21 4.91
C ARG A 242 -8.86 5.93 4.69
N LEU A 243 -8.02 5.38 3.84
CA LEU A 243 -6.75 5.97 3.45
C LEU A 243 -6.59 5.85 1.94
N ARG A 244 -6.30 6.94 1.27
CA ARG A 244 -5.87 6.98 -0.11
C ARG A 244 -4.41 7.40 -0.16
N THR A 245 -3.61 6.69 -0.93
CA THR A 245 -2.23 7.06 -1.26
C THR A 245 -2.06 7.13 -2.76
N ASP A 246 -1.34 8.14 -3.21
CA ASP A 246 -0.91 8.35 -4.59
C ASP A 246 0.61 8.51 -4.61
N LEU A 247 1.27 8.29 -5.75
CA LEU A 247 2.67 8.68 -5.88
C LEU A 247 2.83 10.18 -5.60
N LEU A 248 3.89 10.55 -4.90
CA LEU A 248 4.24 11.97 -4.74
C LEU A 248 4.61 12.59 -6.08
N ALA A 249 5.30 11.83 -6.93
CA ALA A 249 5.60 12.18 -8.32
C ALA A 249 5.66 10.91 -9.18
N PRO A 250 5.39 11.01 -10.51
CA PRO A 250 5.66 9.93 -11.44
C PRO A 250 7.13 9.52 -11.42
N ARG A 251 7.39 8.24 -11.63
CA ARG A 251 8.74 7.66 -11.71
C ARG A 251 9.01 7.21 -13.14
N TRP A 252 9.27 8.20 -14.00
CA TRP A 252 9.55 7.99 -15.42
C TRP A 252 10.77 7.11 -15.67
N ASP A 253 11.74 7.13 -14.76
CA ASP A 253 12.95 6.31 -14.79
C ASP A 253 12.67 4.80 -14.78
N VAL A 254 11.52 4.39 -14.26
CA VAL A 254 11.05 3.01 -14.23
C VAL A 254 9.74 2.82 -14.99
N GLY A 255 9.28 3.84 -15.70
CA GLY A 255 8.05 3.82 -16.49
C GLY A 255 6.77 3.86 -15.68
N LEU A 256 6.82 4.17 -14.40
CA LEU A 256 5.65 4.24 -13.53
C LEU A 256 5.04 5.65 -13.54
N ASN A 257 3.88 5.77 -14.20
CA ASN A 257 3.20 7.05 -14.36
C ASN A 257 2.33 7.40 -13.16
N GLN A 258 1.58 6.40 -12.67
CA GLN A 258 0.62 6.56 -11.59
C GLN A 258 0.55 5.30 -10.74
N GLN A 259 0.38 5.49 -9.45
CA GLN A 259 -0.10 4.47 -8.53
C GLN A 259 -1.03 5.13 -7.52
N THR A 260 -2.24 4.60 -7.43
CA THR A 260 -3.23 4.97 -6.43
C THR A 260 -3.62 3.72 -5.66
N THR A 261 -3.63 3.82 -4.34
CA THR A 261 -4.15 2.77 -3.47
C THR A 261 -5.15 3.37 -2.50
N GLU A 262 -6.35 2.81 -2.44
CA GLU A 262 -7.38 3.18 -1.50
C GLU A 262 -7.68 2.00 -0.59
N VAL A 263 -7.50 2.19 0.71
CA VAL A 263 -7.78 1.18 1.74
C VAL A 263 -8.95 1.65 2.58
N THR A 264 -9.98 0.83 2.70
CA THR A 264 -11.06 1.01 3.69
C THR A 264 -10.80 0.05 4.83
N PHE A 265 -10.79 0.57 6.05
CA PHE A 265 -10.60 -0.23 7.25
C PHE A 265 -11.94 -0.53 7.92
N GLY A 266 -12.06 -1.74 8.44
CA GLY A 266 -13.22 -2.21 9.20
C GLY A 266 -12.82 -2.62 10.61
N LYS A 267 -13.77 -2.47 11.52
CA LYS A 267 -13.63 -2.94 12.92
C LYS A 267 -13.80 -4.46 12.95
N VAL A 268 -12.78 -5.17 13.39
CA VAL A 268 -12.74 -6.63 13.52
C VAL A 268 -12.58 -7.01 14.98
N GLN A 269 -13.55 -7.74 15.54
CA GLN A 269 -13.46 -8.31 16.87
C GLN A 269 -12.98 -9.76 16.76
N LEU A 270 -11.83 -10.04 17.31
CA LEU A 270 -11.28 -11.40 17.41
C LEU A 270 -11.62 -11.99 18.78
N ALA A 271 -11.84 -13.31 18.82
CA ALA A 271 -12.32 -13.99 20.02
C ALA A 271 -11.42 -13.80 21.26
N ASP A 272 -10.11 -13.79 21.07
CA ASP A 272 -9.13 -13.74 22.17
C ASP A 272 -8.38 -12.40 22.23
N VAL A 273 -8.91 -11.33 21.61
CA VAL A 273 -8.32 -10.01 21.63
C VAL A 273 -9.26 -9.05 22.33
N PRO A 274 -8.83 -8.42 23.45
CA PRO A 274 -9.72 -7.61 24.29
C PRO A 274 -10.31 -6.40 23.55
N ALA A 275 -9.54 -5.78 22.66
CA ALA A 275 -9.96 -4.62 21.89
C ALA A 275 -10.09 -4.98 20.41
N PRO A 276 -11.07 -4.41 19.69
CA PRO A 276 -11.19 -4.62 18.26
C PRO A 276 -10.00 -4.02 17.51
N LEU A 277 -9.57 -4.70 16.45
CA LEU A 277 -8.56 -4.21 15.50
C LEU A 277 -9.25 -3.53 14.33
N TRP A 278 -8.60 -2.51 13.76
CA TRP A 278 -9.01 -1.89 12.51
C TRP A 278 -8.14 -2.45 11.39
N LEU A 279 -8.73 -3.30 10.58
CA LEU A 279 -8.05 -4.07 9.55
C LEU A 279 -8.64 -3.74 8.17
N PRO A 280 -7.89 -3.92 7.07
CA PRO A 280 -8.43 -3.72 5.73
C PRO A 280 -9.71 -4.53 5.52
N SER A 281 -10.77 -3.90 5.05
CA SER A 281 -12.01 -4.55 4.62
C SER A 281 -12.12 -4.60 3.12
N SER A 282 -11.64 -3.56 2.45
CA SER A 282 -11.49 -3.52 1.00
C SER A 282 -10.33 -2.65 0.58
N VAL A 283 -9.72 -3.00 -0.55
CA VAL A 283 -8.65 -2.22 -1.16
C VAL A 283 -8.91 -2.09 -2.65
N LYS A 284 -8.64 -0.90 -3.18
CA LYS A 284 -8.59 -0.65 -4.62
C LYS A 284 -7.20 -0.16 -4.98
N VAL A 285 -6.62 -0.76 -6.01
CA VAL A 285 -5.32 -0.38 -6.53
C VAL A 285 -5.44 -0.05 -8.00
N HIS A 286 -4.88 1.07 -8.40
CA HIS A 286 -4.74 1.47 -9.79
C HIS A 286 -3.30 1.83 -10.07
N VAL A 287 -2.70 1.22 -11.08
CA VAL A 287 -1.30 1.44 -11.46
C VAL A 287 -1.22 1.61 -12.97
N GLU A 288 -0.49 2.63 -13.41
CA GLU A 288 -0.27 2.91 -14.83
C GLU A 288 1.22 2.96 -15.15
N PHE A 289 1.57 2.26 -16.21
CA PHE A 289 2.93 2.23 -16.73
C PHE A 289 2.97 2.63 -18.18
N THR A 290 4.08 3.28 -18.57
CA THR A 290 4.54 3.36 -19.95
C THR A 290 5.79 2.49 -20.07
N THR A 291 5.79 1.56 -21.00
CA THR A 291 6.94 0.69 -21.27
C THR A 291 7.30 0.75 -22.74
N HIS A 292 8.57 0.51 -23.04
CA HIS A 292 9.10 0.45 -24.40
C HIS A 292 9.39 -1.01 -24.78
N ASN A 293 9.01 -1.44 -25.96
CA ASN A 293 9.33 -2.76 -26.47
C ASN A 293 10.61 -2.71 -27.29
N GLY A 294 11.77 -2.49 -26.65
CA GLY A 294 13.08 -2.65 -27.31
C GLY A 294 13.37 -1.85 -28.60
N ASN A 295 12.35 -1.52 -29.37
CA ASN A 295 12.39 -0.65 -30.55
C ASN A 295 11.92 0.74 -30.13
N VAL A 296 12.65 1.76 -30.58
CA VAL A 296 12.52 3.16 -30.13
C VAL A 296 11.13 3.76 -30.38
N ASP A 297 10.30 3.15 -31.23
CA ASP A 297 9.02 3.70 -31.66
C ASP A 297 7.76 2.95 -31.11
N GLU A 298 7.93 1.93 -30.28
CA GLU A 298 6.79 1.17 -29.75
C GLU A 298 6.63 1.41 -28.25
N PHE A 299 5.64 2.23 -27.89
CA PHE A 299 5.22 2.48 -26.52
C PHE A 299 3.99 1.63 -26.20
N TYR A 300 4.00 1.02 -25.02
CA TYR A 300 2.84 0.34 -24.48
C TYR A 300 2.37 1.08 -23.21
N GLU A 301 1.09 1.36 -23.16
CA GLU A 301 0.45 1.79 -21.94
C GLU A 301 -0.19 0.58 -21.27
N LEU A 302 0.19 0.35 -20.03
CA LEU A 302 -0.35 -0.72 -19.20
C LEU A 302 -1.06 -0.11 -17.99
N SER A 303 -2.32 -0.42 -17.85
CA SER A 303 -3.10 -0.05 -16.66
C SER A 303 -3.57 -1.30 -15.94
N TYR A 304 -3.35 -1.33 -14.64
CA TYR A 304 -3.78 -2.41 -13.76
C TYR A 304 -4.77 -1.87 -12.75
N ARG A 305 -5.87 -2.61 -12.55
CA ARG A 305 -6.89 -2.30 -11.55
C ARG A 305 -7.18 -3.55 -10.74
N ASN A 306 -6.88 -3.50 -9.46
CA ASN A 306 -7.14 -4.60 -8.56
C ASN A 306 -8.14 -4.15 -7.48
N GLU A 307 -9.10 -5.00 -7.19
CA GLU A 307 -10.01 -4.83 -6.06
C GLU A 307 -9.88 -6.03 -5.14
N HIS A 308 -9.59 -5.77 -3.87
CA HIS A 308 -9.44 -6.77 -2.83
C HIS A 308 -10.57 -6.62 -1.82
N ARG A 309 -11.11 -7.74 -1.34
CA ARG A 309 -12.10 -7.79 -0.26
C ARG A 309 -11.67 -8.81 0.76
N TYR A 310 -11.67 -8.40 2.02
CA TYR A 310 -11.23 -9.21 3.13
C TYR A 310 -12.41 -9.62 4.00
N SER A 311 -12.42 -10.89 4.41
CA SER A 311 -13.39 -11.45 5.34
C SER A 311 -12.76 -12.52 6.21
N ASP A 312 -13.51 -12.94 7.23
CA ASP A 312 -13.16 -14.09 8.07
C ASP A 312 -11.78 -13.94 8.74
N TYR A 313 -11.48 -12.75 9.26
CA TYR A 313 -10.27 -12.52 10.03
C TYR A 313 -10.23 -13.44 11.24
N GLN A 314 -9.14 -14.16 11.40
CA GLN A 314 -8.90 -15.07 12.50
C GLN A 314 -7.46 -14.92 13.00
N ARG A 315 -7.27 -15.27 14.27
CA ARG A 315 -5.92 -15.37 14.82
C ARG A 315 -5.22 -16.59 14.24
N TYR A 316 -4.06 -16.38 13.64
CA TYR A 316 -3.22 -17.47 13.13
C TYR A 316 -2.44 -18.10 14.29
N ARG A 317 -2.57 -19.41 14.47
CA ARG A 317 -1.84 -20.17 15.48
C ARG A 317 -1.15 -21.33 14.81
N VAL A 318 0.17 -21.42 14.93
CA VAL A 318 0.91 -22.63 14.56
C VAL A 318 0.76 -23.64 15.69
N ALA A 319 -0.03 -24.68 15.48
CA ALA A 319 -0.07 -25.82 16.39
C ALA A 319 1.09 -26.76 16.06
N THR A 320 2.18 -26.69 16.80
CA THR A 320 3.24 -27.72 16.75
C THR A 320 2.74 -28.94 17.54
N LYS A 321 2.29 -29.98 16.82
CA LYS A 321 2.05 -31.27 17.43
C LYS A 321 3.40 -31.99 17.50
N VAL A 322 3.99 -32.05 18.69
CA VAL A 322 5.13 -32.97 18.92
C VAL A 322 4.54 -34.39 18.86
N ILE A 323 4.82 -35.09 17.80
CA ILE A 323 4.53 -36.55 17.73
C ILE A 323 5.63 -37.23 18.54
N PRO A 324 5.28 -37.98 19.60
CA PRO A 324 6.25 -38.65 20.46
C PRO A 324 7.04 -39.71 19.70
#